data_20d942570145544a2719a380ff5b8b22
#
_entry.id   20d942570145544a2719a380ff5b8b22
#
_cell.length_a   1.000
_cell.length_b   1.000
_cell.length_c   1.000
_cell.angle_alpha   90.00
_cell.angle_beta   90.00
_cell.angle_gamma   90.00
#
_symmetry.space_group_name_H-M   'P 1'
#
loop_
_entity.id
_entity.type
_entity.pdbx_description
1 polymer ?
#
loop_
_entity_poly.entity_id
_entity_poly.type
_entity_poly.pdbx_seq_one_letter_code
_entity_poly.pdbx_strand_id
1 'polypeptide(L)'
;MSDDIKKKIDVVFIAGGKFHDIDFARLEILKLLAEDERMKTRVFEDYSNLHAIENADFLITYTCDVRPTLEQQKALKKYVASGKRWLALHGTNSILQFMSDGKVDSPRIAPIMMETLGSQFIAHPPIEPYKVKVSQPNHPLVEGVEEFETTDELYLMELHGDLDVLLEADYDGKAEGFVEEDWPQETWPVF
;
A
#
# COMPACT_ATOMS: atom_id res chain seq x y z
N MET A 1 39.83 -2.66 -18.21
CA MET A 1 38.60 -1.97 -17.73
C MET A 1 37.90 -2.96 -16.83
N SER A 2 37.91 -2.79 -15.52
CA SER A 2 37.12 -3.62 -14.63
C SER A 2 35.69 -3.14 -14.77
N ASP A 3 34.84 -3.95 -15.42
CA ASP A 3 33.40 -3.78 -15.31
C ASP A 3 33.06 -3.92 -13.80
N ASP A 4 32.84 -2.79 -13.15
CA ASP A 4 32.20 -2.77 -11.83
C ASP A 4 30.81 -3.36 -12.02
N ILE A 5 30.69 -4.67 -11.83
CA ILE A 5 29.39 -5.37 -11.84
C ILE A 5 28.60 -4.76 -10.68
N LYS A 6 27.74 -3.81 -10.99
CA LYS A 6 26.85 -3.18 -10.02
C LYS A 6 26.07 -4.28 -9.30
N LYS A 7 26.12 -4.28 -7.98
CA LYS A 7 25.42 -5.25 -7.14
C LYS A 7 23.94 -5.28 -7.52
N LYS A 8 23.42 -6.46 -7.86
CA LYS A 8 22.01 -6.64 -8.13
C LYS A 8 21.18 -6.45 -6.86
N ILE A 9 19.96 -6.00 -7.01
CA ILE A 9 18.97 -5.77 -5.95
C ILE A 9 17.85 -6.79 -6.17
N ASP A 10 17.69 -7.73 -5.26
CA ASP A 10 16.63 -8.72 -5.31
C ASP A 10 15.32 -8.10 -4.85
N VAL A 11 14.38 -7.91 -5.80
CA VAL A 11 13.04 -7.35 -5.54
C VAL A 11 12.02 -8.46 -5.56
N VAL A 12 11.17 -8.51 -4.54
CA VAL A 12 9.93 -9.28 -4.57
C VAL A 12 8.78 -8.31 -4.80
N PHE A 13 8.01 -8.57 -5.84
CA PHE A 13 6.80 -7.82 -6.13
C PHE A 13 5.59 -8.75 -6.03
N ILE A 14 4.67 -8.42 -5.11
CA ILE A 14 3.41 -9.13 -4.94
C ILE A 14 2.30 -8.27 -5.55
N ALA A 15 1.69 -8.78 -6.62
CA ALA A 15 0.59 -8.13 -7.33
C ALA A 15 -0.55 -9.12 -7.49
N GLY A 16 -1.62 -8.96 -6.72
CA GLY A 16 -2.72 -9.91 -6.71
C GLY A 16 -3.94 -9.45 -5.92
N GLY A 17 -4.98 -10.26 -5.95
CA GLY A 17 -6.22 -9.99 -5.23
C GLY A 17 -7.38 -9.65 -6.15
N LYS A 18 -8.27 -8.72 -5.74
CA LYS A 18 -9.56 -8.46 -6.38
C LYS A 18 -9.80 -6.96 -6.55
N PHE A 19 -10.83 -6.63 -7.31
CA PHE A 19 -11.46 -5.29 -7.45
C PHE A 19 -10.67 -4.24 -8.22
N HIS A 20 -9.37 -4.43 -8.44
CA HIS A 20 -8.51 -3.49 -9.16
C HIS A 20 -7.94 -4.13 -10.42
N ASP A 21 -7.47 -3.31 -11.36
CA ASP A 21 -6.72 -3.80 -12.53
C ASP A 21 -5.28 -4.15 -12.11
N ILE A 22 -5.15 -5.35 -11.51
CA ILE A 22 -3.89 -5.88 -10.99
C ILE A 22 -2.86 -6.04 -12.12
N ASP A 23 -3.28 -6.42 -13.31
CA ASP A 23 -2.36 -6.64 -14.43
C ASP A 23 -1.83 -5.33 -14.99
N PHE A 24 -2.64 -4.27 -15.03
CA PHE A 24 -2.18 -2.93 -15.38
C PHE A 24 -1.13 -2.43 -14.37
N ALA A 25 -1.44 -2.48 -13.06
CA ALA A 25 -0.52 -2.07 -12.01
C ALA A 25 0.79 -2.87 -12.05
N ARG A 26 0.69 -4.19 -12.25
CA ARG A 26 1.85 -5.08 -12.41
C ARG A 26 2.73 -4.65 -13.57
N LEU A 27 2.12 -4.37 -14.72
CA LEU A 27 2.84 -3.94 -15.92
C LEU A 27 3.58 -2.62 -15.70
N GLU A 28 2.90 -1.61 -15.14
CA GLU A 28 3.48 -0.28 -14.96
C GLU A 28 4.62 -0.30 -13.93
N ILE A 29 4.45 -1.01 -12.82
CA ILE A 29 5.51 -1.14 -11.81
C ILE A 29 6.72 -1.92 -12.37
N LEU A 30 6.50 -2.98 -13.15
CA LEU A 30 7.59 -3.71 -13.79
C LEU A 30 8.35 -2.87 -14.81
N LYS A 31 7.69 -1.99 -15.57
CA LYS A 31 8.35 -1.03 -16.48
C LYS A 31 9.25 -0.08 -15.68
N LEU A 32 8.73 0.48 -14.59
CA LEU A 32 9.49 1.37 -13.71
C LEU A 32 10.74 0.67 -13.13
N LEU A 33 10.59 -0.55 -12.63
CA LEU A 33 11.70 -1.33 -12.10
C LEU A 33 12.74 -1.68 -13.17
N ALA A 34 12.32 -1.89 -14.42
CA ALA A 34 13.20 -2.22 -15.53
C ALA A 34 14.09 -1.04 -15.98
N GLU A 35 13.83 0.19 -15.56
CA GLU A 35 14.68 1.34 -15.81
C GLU A 35 16.04 1.25 -15.12
N ASP A 36 16.15 0.51 -14.01
CA ASP A 36 17.41 0.22 -13.35
C ASP A 36 17.83 -1.24 -13.57
N GLU A 37 18.88 -1.44 -14.36
CA GLU A 37 19.43 -2.78 -14.68
C GLU A 37 19.86 -3.59 -13.45
N ARG A 38 19.99 -2.98 -12.28
CA ARG A 38 20.30 -3.69 -11.02
C ARG A 38 19.13 -4.45 -10.47
N MET A 39 17.89 -4.04 -10.81
CA MET A 39 16.69 -4.66 -10.28
C MET A 39 16.50 -6.06 -10.86
N LYS A 40 16.39 -7.03 -9.96
CA LYS A 40 16.09 -8.42 -10.27
C LYS A 40 14.77 -8.79 -9.60
N THR A 41 13.69 -8.69 -10.36
CA THR A 41 12.33 -8.79 -9.82
C THR A 41 11.76 -10.19 -9.99
N ARG A 42 11.17 -10.70 -8.90
CA ARG A 42 10.32 -11.90 -8.89
C ARG A 42 8.91 -11.48 -8.52
N VAL A 43 7.93 -11.93 -9.30
CA VAL A 43 6.52 -11.58 -9.11
C VAL A 43 5.76 -12.76 -8.53
N PHE A 44 4.89 -12.46 -7.55
CA PHE A 44 3.95 -13.41 -6.93
C PHE A 44 2.57 -12.77 -6.84
N GLU A 45 1.55 -13.57 -6.60
CA GLU A 45 0.16 -13.10 -6.47
C GLU A 45 -0.29 -12.97 -5.02
N ASP A 46 0.45 -13.59 -4.09
CA ASP A 46 0.15 -13.60 -2.66
C ASP A 46 1.42 -13.71 -1.80
N TYR A 47 1.24 -13.82 -0.49
CA TYR A 47 2.30 -13.91 0.50
C TYR A 47 2.81 -15.33 0.77
N SER A 48 2.48 -16.33 -0.07
CA SER A 48 2.80 -17.74 0.20
C SER A 48 4.29 -18.07 0.14
N ASN A 49 5.06 -17.34 -0.69
CA ASN A 49 6.49 -17.58 -0.84
C ASN A 49 7.33 -16.81 0.19
N LEU A 50 7.22 -17.21 1.46
CA LEU A 50 7.94 -16.56 2.56
C LEU A 50 9.46 -16.57 2.37
N HIS A 51 10.01 -17.65 1.81
CA HIS A 51 11.45 -17.71 1.52
C HIS A 51 11.89 -16.62 0.55
N ALA A 52 11.12 -16.35 -0.49
CA ALA A 52 11.43 -15.26 -1.42
C ALA A 52 11.34 -13.90 -0.73
N ILE A 53 10.30 -13.66 0.07
CA ILE A 53 10.09 -12.40 0.81
C ILE A 53 11.24 -12.17 1.79
N GLU A 54 11.56 -13.15 2.63
CA GLU A 54 12.61 -13.03 3.66
C GLU A 54 14.00 -12.73 3.06
N ASN A 55 14.29 -13.20 1.84
CA ASN A 55 15.58 -13.01 1.18
C ASN A 55 15.61 -11.80 0.21
N ALA A 56 14.49 -11.14 -0.05
CA ALA A 56 14.49 -9.95 -0.87
C ALA A 56 15.23 -8.78 -0.20
N ASP A 57 15.91 -7.96 -1.00
CA ASP A 57 16.46 -6.68 -0.55
C ASP A 57 15.34 -5.63 -0.42
N PHE A 58 14.29 -5.74 -1.26
CA PHE A 58 13.17 -4.82 -1.33
C PHE A 58 11.86 -5.56 -1.64
N LEU A 59 10.79 -5.22 -0.93
CA LEU A 59 9.44 -5.75 -1.13
C LEU A 59 8.53 -4.66 -1.70
N ILE A 60 7.78 -4.98 -2.74
CA ILE A 60 6.71 -4.15 -3.28
C ILE A 60 5.42 -4.96 -3.22
N THR A 61 4.32 -4.31 -2.85
CA THR A 61 2.99 -4.93 -2.90
C THR A 61 1.98 -3.98 -3.54
N TYR A 62 1.17 -4.51 -4.44
CA TYR A 62 -0.05 -3.92 -4.96
C TYR A 62 -1.12 -5.01 -4.87
N THR A 63 -1.82 -5.06 -3.76
CA THR A 63 -2.81 -6.13 -3.48
C THR A 63 -4.12 -5.53 -2.99
N CYS A 64 -5.23 -6.25 -3.17
CA CYS A 64 -6.49 -5.92 -2.55
C CYS A 64 -7.22 -7.21 -2.16
N ASP A 65 -7.73 -7.29 -0.94
CA ASP A 65 -8.38 -8.48 -0.35
C ASP A 65 -7.50 -9.75 -0.39
N VAL A 66 -6.17 -9.60 -0.32
CA VAL A 66 -5.26 -10.72 -0.09
C VAL A 66 -5.06 -10.89 1.41
N ARG A 67 -5.49 -12.04 1.93
CA ARG A 67 -5.58 -12.30 3.38
C ARG A 67 -4.37 -13.11 3.86
N PRO A 68 -3.37 -12.47 4.49
CA PRO A 68 -2.20 -13.17 4.98
C PRO A 68 -2.53 -14.03 6.21
N THR A 69 -1.96 -15.24 6.26
CA THR A 69 -2.01 -16.07 7.47
C THR A 69 -1.23 -15.40 8.61
N LEU A 70 -1.44 -15.87 9.83
CA LEU A 70 -0.69 -15.35 10.99
C LEU A 70 0.84 -15.52 10.83
N GLU A 71 1.28 -16.60 10.19
CA GLU A 71 2.70 -16.84 9.90
C GLU A 71 3.24 -15.80 8.91
N GLN A 72 2.50 -15.53 7.83
CA GLN A 72 2.84 -14.53 6.83
C GLN A 72 2.91 -13.12 7.42
N GLN A 73 1.95 -12.73 8.25
CA GLN A 73 1.96 -11.45 8.96
C GLN A 73 3.21 -11.29 9.84
N LYS A 74 3.56 -12.33 10.62
CA LYS A 74 4.77 -12.32 11.44
C LYS A 74 6.05 -12.24 10.61
N ALA A 75 6.11 -12.89 9.47
CA ALA A 75 7.24 -12.83 8.55
C ALA A 75 7.41 -11.42 7.96
N LEU A 76 6.33 -10.77 7.55
CA LEU A 76 6.33 -9.38 7.07
C LEU A 76 6.82 -8.41 8.17
N LYS A 77 6.31 -8.52 9.38
CA LYS A 77 6.77 -7.72 10.53
C LYS A 77 8.27 -7.91 10.78
N LYS A 78 8.74 -9.15 10.78
CA LYS A 78 10.16 -9.48 10.95
C LYS A 78 11.01 -8.92 9.81
N TYR A 79 10.51 -8.97 8.57
CA TYR A 79 11.17 -8.43 7.39
C TYR A 79 11.45 -6.93 7.54
N VAL A 80 10.43 -6.13 7.89
CA VAL A 80 10.57 -4.69 8.12
C VAL A 80 11.45 -4.41 9.35
N ALA A 81 11.26 -5.13 10.45
CA ALA A 81 12.07 -4.98 11.68
C ALA A 81 13.55 -5.29 11.46
N SER A 82 13.92 -6.02 10.41
CA SER A 82 15.31 -6.28 10.03
C SER A 82 15.97 -5.10 9.29
N GLY A 83 15.27 -3.98 9.10
CA GLY A 83 15.75 -2.79 8.38
C GLY A 83 15.53 -2.85 6.86
N LYS A 84 14.83 -3.86 6.35
CA LYS A 84 14.46 -3.97 4.95
C LYS A 84 13.26 -3.07 4.62
N ARG A 85 13.12 -2.73 3.35
CA ARG A 85 12.12 -1.75 2.90
C ARG A 85 10.94 -2.43 2.22
N TRP A 86 9.76 -1.95 2.51
CA TRP A 86 8.52 -2.39 1.91
C TRP A 86 7.76 -1.18 1.34
N LEU A 87 7.57 -1.15 0.02
CA LEU A 87 6.66 -0.23 -0.65
C LEU A 87 5.30 -0.91 -0.80
N ALA A 88 4.37 -0.52 0.03
CA ALA A 88 2.99 -1.00 -0.01
C ALA A 88 2.14 0.05 -0.73
N LEU A 89 1.46 -0.37 -1.78
CA LEU A 89 0.68 0.52 -2.63
C LEU A 89 -0.80 0.21 -2.51
N HIS A 90 -1.61 1.27 -2.51
CA HIS A 90 -3.07 1.26 -2.64
C HIS A 90 -3.73 0.21 -1.74
N GLY A 91 -4.51 -0.72 -2.30
CA GLY A 91 -5.28 -1.74 -1.57
C GLY A 91 -4.47 -2.76 -0.76
N THR A 92 -3.15 -2.60 -0.61
CA THR A 92 -2.32 -3.52 0.20
C THR A 92 -2.80 -3.60 1.66
N ASN A 93 -3.37 -2.52 2.20
CA ASN A 93 -3.96 -2.47 3.54
C ASN A 93 -5.47 -2.76 3.57
N SER A 94 -6.04 -3.26 2.45
CA SER A 94 -7.48 -3.51 2.31
C SER A 94 -7.80 -4.99 2.40
N ILE A 95 -8.63 -5.35 3.38
CA ILE A 95 -9.27 -6.67 3.47
C ILE A 95 -10.77 -6.41 3.56
N LEU A 96 -11.52 -6.98 2.62
CA LEU A 96 -12.92 -6.63 2.42
C LEU A 96 -13.85 -7.80 2.71
N GLN A 97 -15.02 -7.50 3.27
CA GLN A 97 -16.10 -8.45 3.49
C GLN A 97 -17.43 -7.84 3.06
N PHE A 98 -18.10 -8.48 2.09
CA PHE A 98 -19.44 -8.09 1.67
C PHE A 98 -20.48 -8.60 2.65
N MET A 99 -21.29 -7.70 3.18
CA MET A 99 -22.35 -7.98 4.13
C MET A 99 -23.66 -8.34 3.41
N SER A 100 -24.60 -8.98 4.12
CA SER A 100 -25.90 -9.42 3.56
C SER A 100 -26.81 -8.28 3.13
N ASP A 101 -26.60 -7.10 3.68
CA ASP A 101 -27.32 -5.85 3.32
C ASP A 101 -26.70 -5.09 2.13
N GLY A 102 -25.63 -5.65 1.55
CA GLY A 102 -24.91 -5.07 0.40
C GLY A 102 -23.79 -4.11 0.77
N LYS A 103 -23.58 -3.81 2.07
CA LYS A 103 -22.47 -2.98 2.51
C LYS A 103 -21.15 -3.74 2.49
N VAL A 104 -20.06 -2.98 2.45
CA VAL A 104 -18.69 -3.48 2.56
C VAL A 104 -18.15 -3.19 3.96
N ASP A 105 -17.60 -4.21 4.61
CA ASP A 105 -16.86 -4.11 5.87
C ASP A 105 -15.37 -4.34 5.61
N SER A 106 -14.54 -3.74 6.47
CA SER A 106 -13.08 -3.96 6.52
C SER A 106 -12.71 -4.66 7.82
N PRO A 107 -12.83 -6.01 7.89
CA PRO A 107 -12.62 -6.76 9.13
C PRO A 107 -11.15 -6.72 9.59
N ARG A 108 -10.93 -6.51 10.92
CA ARG A 108 -9.59 -6.39 11.53
C ARG A 108 -8.96 -7.78 11.75
N ILE A 109 -8.84 -8.58 10.68
CA ILE A 109 -8.37 -9.98 10.74
C ILE A 109 -6.87 -10.16 10.47
N ALA A 110 -6.16 -9.11 10.07
CA ALA A 110 -4.71 -9.13 9.87
C ALA A 110 -3.97 -8.05 10.68
N PRO A 111 -4.18 -7.97 12.01
CA PRO A 111 -3.73 -6.83 12.81
C PRO A 111 -2.22 -6.63 12.79
N ILE A 112 -1.42 -7.71 12.77
CA ILE A 112 0.05 -7.59 12.76
C ILE A 112 0.54 -6.98 11.44
N MET A 113 -0.10 -7.31 10.31
CA MET A 113 0.24 -6.73 9.01
C MET A 113 -0.15 -5.24 9.00
N MET A 114 -1.37 -4.90 9.44
CA MET A 114 -1.88 -3.52 9.42
C MET A 114 -1.07 -2.60 10.36
N GLU A 115 -0.72 -3.08 11.56
CA GLU A 115 0.23 -2.40 12.45
C GLU A 115 1.61 -2.20 11.79
N THR A 116 2.08 -3.15 10.98
CA THR A 116 3.37 -3.05 10.28
C THR A 116 3.32 -2.05 9.13
N LEU A 117 2.18 -1.96 8.44
CA LEU A 117 1.92 -0.96 7.40
C LEU A 117 1.68 0.44 7.97
N GLY A 118 1.20 0.52 9.21
CA GLY A 118 0.80 1.76 9.86
C GLY A 118 -0.64 2.18 9.57
N SER A 119 -1.38 1.43 8.76
CA SER A 119 -2.78 1.72 8.45
C SER A 119 -3.57 0.50 8.05
N GLN A 120 -4.89 0.59 8.22
CA GLN A 120 -5.87 -0.31 7.63
C GLN A 120 -6.93 0.51 6.90
N PHE A 121 -7.22 0.15 5.66
CA PHE A 121 -8.35 0.68 4.91
C PHE A 121 -9.67 0.36 5.63
N ILE A 122 -10.56 1.33 5.72
CA ILE A 122 -11.89 1.16 6.29
C ILE A 122 -12.97 1.43 5.26
N ALA A 123 -12.86 2.56 4.55
CA ALA A 123 -13.85 3.01 3.58
C ALA A 123 -13.21 3.97 2.58
N HIS A 124 -13.94 4.31 1.53
CA HIS A 124 -13.68 5.48 0.69
C HIS A 124 -15.01 6.16 0.30
N PRO A 125 -15.03 7.49 0.14
CA PRO A 125 -16.18 8.19 -0.43
C PRO A 125 -16.38 7.83 -1.91
N PRO A 126 -17.44 8.32 -2.57
CA PRO A 126 -17.53 8.27 -4.03
C PRO A 126 -16.27 8.82 -4.68
N ILE A 127 -15.89 8.22 -5.82
CA ILE A 127 -14.69 8.66 -6.56
C ILE A 127 -14.99 10.03 -7.19
N GLU A 128 -14.38 11.07 -6.62
CA GLU A 128 -14.51 12.46 -7.03
C GLU A 128 -13.13 13.15 -6.99
N PRO A 129 -12.95 14.30 -7.67
CA PRO A 129 -11.71 15.06 -7.56
C PRO A 129 -11.46 15.55 -6.13
N TYR A 130 -10.23 15.38 -5.65
CA TYR A 130 -9.77 15.96 -4.38
C TYR A 130 -8.35 16.50 -4.50
N LYS A 131 -8.05 17.46 -3.62
CA LYS A 131 -6.73 18.10 -3.58
C LYS A 131 -5.81 17.35 -2.63
N VAL A 132 -4.62 17.00 -3.12
CA VAL A 132 -3.53 16.42 -2.34
C VAL A 132 -2.54 17.52 -1.97
N LYS A 133 -2.24 17.64 -0.68
CA LYS A 133 -1.29 18.58 -0.10
C LYS A 133 0.01 17.86 0.26
N VAL A 134 1.12 18.58 0.23
CA VAL A 134 2.43 18.08 0.69
C VAL A 134 2.63 18.51 2.14
N SER A 135 2.52 17.57 3.08
CA SER A 135 2.61 17.84 4.53
C SER A 135 4.04 18.13 4.99
N GLN A 136 5.04 17.47 4.36
CA GLN A 136 6.46 17.60 4.73
C GLN A 136 7.33 17.94 3.51
N PRO A 137 7.26 19.19 2.99
CA PRO A 137 7.89 19.56 1.71
C PRO A 137 9.43 19.45 1.68
N ASN A 138 10.08 19.35 2.84
CA ASN A 138 11.52 19.15 2.95
C ASN A 138 11.94 17.65 3.03
N HIS A 139 11.00 16.73 3.00
CA HIS A 139 11.31 15.32 3.05
C HIS A 139 11.80 14.83 1.68
N PRO A 140 12.92 14.05 1.61
CA PRO A 140 13.53 13.66 0.32
C PRO A 140 12.59 12.85 -0.61
N LEU A 141 11.61 12.14 -0.08
CA LEU A 141 10.67 11.38 -0.91
C LEU A 141 9.61 12.22 -1.64
N VAL A 142 9.46 13.49 -1.25
CA VAL A 142 8.55 14.44 -1.91
C VAL A 142 9.30 15.58 -2.59
N GLU A 143 10.62 15.43 -2.79
CA GLU A 143 11.41 16.42 -3.51
C GLU A 143 10.86 16.64 -4.92
N GLY A 144 10.47 17.88 -5.25
CA GLY A 144 9.87 18.25 -6.54
C GLY A 144 8.39 17.89 -6.68
N VAL A 145 7.75 17.35 -5.65
CA VAL A 145 6.29 17.14 -5.63
C VAL A 145 5.62 18.44 -5.17
N GLU A 146 4.74 18.98 -5.99
CA GLU A 146 3.85 20.10 -5.67
C GLU A 146 2.46 19.58 -5.29
N GLU A 147 1.63 20.42 -4.65
CA GLU A 147 0.22 20.10 -4.45
C GLU A 147 -0.49 19.87 -5.79
N PHE A 148 -1.36 18.88 -5.84
CA PHE A 148 -2.08 18.50 -7.06
C PHE A 148 -3.51 18.10 -6.78
N GLU A 149 -4.32 18.04 -7.83
CA GLU A 149 -5.67 17.46 -7.81
C GLU A 149 -5.64 16.09 -8.51
N THR A 150 -6.35 15.14 -7.93
CA THR A 150 -6.53 13.82 -8.52
C THR A 150 -7.99 13.37 -8.39
N THR A 151 -8.37 12.39 -9.20
CA THR A 151 -9.66 11.69 -9.11
C THR A 151 -9.36 10.23 -8.87
N ASP A 152 -9.54 9.80 -7.62
CA ASP A 152 -9.23 8.44 -7.18
C ASP A 152 -10.03 8.09 -5.92
N GLU A 153 -9.87 6.87 -5.41
CA GLU A 153 -10.40 6.45 -4.12
C GLU A 153 -9.61 7.10 -2.99
N LEU A 154 -10.19 8.10 -2.32
CA LEU A 154 -9.58 8.64 -1.11
C LEU A 154 -9.79 7.64 0.04
N TYR A 155 -8.75 6.96 0.46
CA TYR A 155 -8.82 5.99 1.54
C TYR A 155 -9.00 6.65 2.90
N LEU A 156 -10.10 6.31 3.57
CA LEU A 156 -10.36 6.65 4.96
C LEU A 156 -9.90 5.45 5.80
N MET A 157 -8.99 5.67 6.72
CA MET A 157 -8.20 4.60 7.30
C MET A 157 -8.22 4.63 8.83
N GLU A 158 -8.10 3.47 9.42
CA GLU A 158 -7.63 3.33 10.80
C GLU A 158 -6.09 3.41 10.78
N LEU A 159 -5.52 4.34 11.55
CA LEU A 159 -4.08 4.59 11.60
C LEU A 159 -3.46 3.90 12.81
N HIS A 160 -2.25 3.37 12.65
CA HIS A 160 -1.53 2.64 13.69
C HIS A 160 -0.13 3.21 13.91
N GLY A 161 0.18 3.54 15.17
CA GLY A 161 1.49 4.05 15.57
C GLY A 161 1.76 5.48 15.13
N ASP A 162 3.03 5.87 15.17
CA ASP A 162 3.50 7.17 14.72
C ASP A 162 3.88 7.08 13.24
N LEU A 163 3.30 7.94 12.40
CA LEU A 163 3.50 7.95 10.95
C LEU A 163 4.14 9.26 10.49
N ASP A 164 5.09 9.16 9.60
CA ASP A 164 5.59 10.31 8.84
C ASP A 164 4.68 10.54 7.63
N VAL A 165 3.63 11.35 7.79
CA VAL A 165 2.69 11.68 6.72
C VAL A 165 3.33 12.67 5.76
N LEU A 166 3.47 12.29 4.50
CA LEU A 166 4.11 13.10 3.46
C LEU A 166 3.10 13.81 2.58
N LEU A 167 1.99 13.14 2.27
CA LEU A 167 0.88 13.64 1.47
C LEU A 167 -0.42 13.48 2.27
N GLU A 168 -1.30 14.46 2.16
CA GLU A 168 -2.57 14.49 2.88
C GLU A 168 -3.70 15.11 2.08
N ALA A 169 -4.94 14.75 2.40
CA ALA A 169 -6.14 15.37 1.84
C ALA A 169 -7.17 15.59 2.94
N ASP A 170 -7.92 16.69 2.86
CA ASP A 170 -9.04 16.95 3.76
C ASP A 170 -10.30 16.26 3.24
N TYR A 171 -11.06 15.67 4.14
CA TYR A 171 -12.36 15.12 3.83
C TYR A 171 -13.31 15.23 5.02
N ASP A 172 -14.59 15.49 4.74
CA ASP A 172 -15.71 15.26 5.63
C ASP A 172 -16.89 14.72 4.84
N GLY A 173 -17.70 13.86 5.43
CA GLY A 173 -18.89 13.36 4.76
C GLY A 173 -19.21 11.90 5.02
N LYS A 174 -19.72 11.24 3.98
CA LYS A 174 -20.17 9.84 4.06
C LYS A 174 -19.49 8.97 3.02
N ALA A 175 -19.02 7.81 3.48
CA ALA A 175 -18.61 6.70 2.64
C ALA A 175 -19.80 5.74 2.44
N GLU A 176 -20.74 6.13 1.60
CA GLU A 176 -21.95 5.33 1.33
C GLU A 176 -21.58 3.95 0.77
N GLY A 177 -22.24 2.92 1.28
CA GLY A 177 -21.97 1.53 0.90
C GLY A 177 -20.96 0.81 1.77
N PHE A 178 -20.33 1.49 2.75
CA PHE A 178 -19.48 0.87 3.77
C PHE A 178 -20.22 0.74 5.11
N VAL A 179 -19.77 -0.15 5.97
CA VAL A 179 -20.33 -0.32 7.32
C VAL A 179 -20.05 0.91 8.17
N GLU A 180 -18.82 1.45 8.07
CA GLU A 180 -18.43 2.70 8.69
C GLU A 180 -18.64 3.85 7.69
N GLU A 181 -19.83 4.48 7.76
CA GLU A 181 -20.26 5.48 6.77
C GLU A 181 -19.92 6.93 7.13
N ASP A 182 -19.99 7.27 8.43
CA ASP A 182 -19.92 8.66 8.87
C ASP A 182 -18.48 9.04 9.22
N TRP A 183 -17.93 10.02 8.48
CA TRP A 183 -16.55 10.49 8.66
C TRP A 183 -16.56 11.99 9.00
N PRO A 184 -16.10 12.37 10.20
CA PRO A 184 -15.99 13.77 10.58
C PRO A 184 -14.92 14.46 9.75
N GLN A 185 -15.01 15.79 9.69
CA GLN A 185 -13.98 16.58 9.01
C GLN A 185 -12.61 16.34 9.64
N GLU A 186 -11.69 15.84 8.84
CA GLU A 186 -10.33 15.52 9.26
C GLU A 186 -9.38 15.57 8.06
N THR A 187 -8.09 15.61 8.35
CA THR A 187 -7.04 15.48 7.33
C THR A 187 -6.54 14.05 7.30
N TRP A 188 -6.62 13.43 6.13
CA TRP A 188 -6.30 12.03 5.92
C TRP A 188 -4.98 11.87 5.18
N PRO A 189 -4.10 10.95 5.62
CA PRO A 189 -2.94 10.56 4.83
C PRO A 189 -3.35 10.02 3.47
N VAL A 190 -2.58 10.37 2.43
CA VAL A 190 -2.70 9.79 1.09
C VAL A 190 -1.49 8.90 0.87
N PHE A 191 -1.73 7.62 0.64
CA PHE A 191 -0.71 6.59 0.48
C PHE A 191 -0.62 6.06 -0.94
#